data_1171b1d121797ce08582626d611a5356
#
_entry.id   1171b1d121797ce08582626d611a5356
#
_cell.length_a   1.000
_cell.length_b   1.000
_cell.length_c   1.000
_cell.angle_alpha   90.00
_cell.angle_beta   90.00
_cell.angle_gamma   90.00
#
_symmetry.space_group_name_H-M   'P 1'
#
loop_
_entity.id
_entity.type
_entity.pdbx_description
1 polymer ?
#
loop_
_entity_poly.entity_id
_entity_poly.type
_entity_poly.pdbx_seq_one_letter_code
_entity_poly.pdbx_strand_id
1 'polypeptide(L)'
;MQPSETIRYHGLDVLRASAMLLGLVFHAPILYYIPEIADGFKDLGISKDTMPEMELWVSVIAQWIHSWRMPVFFLISGFFSALVLHRNGLVYFLKDRFVRIGLTLIIFASLMDILDGNPTGKLNHFWFLYYLLIITALFVLTVSFGRNSAAYHLAQGLLASMQRRSGLIPFAAVMILARIICDFIDGGTVKIPTTYFDIKLGGLMYYTVWFFAGAGLFARIAILEILCQPRTLIMLGTAAMFVFPFHHAYADGFFGHLRDPDIGFGDTLMGSFFAAATTFLWSLFALGITHKFVTRGHAIITWLVELSYPVYLFHLP
;
A
#
# COMPACT_ATOMS: atom_id res chain seq x y z
N MET A 1 33.41 22.69 5.07
CA MET A 1 32.54 21.55 5.29
C MET A 1 31.90 21.22 3.96
N GLN A 2 32.29 20.11 3.32
CA GLN A 2 31.57 19.62 2.14
C GLN A 2 30.16 19.21 2.58
N PRO A 3 29.11 19.56 1.80
CA PRO A 3 27.76 19.05 2.11
C PRO A 3 27.83 17.54 2.02
N SER A 4 27.50 16.85 3.12
CA SER A 4 27.38 15.40 3.14
C SER A 4 26.43 15.01 1.99
N GLU A 5 26.92 14.24 1.02
CA GLU A 5 26.09 13.70 -0.05
C GLU A 5 24.86 13.06 0.58
N THR A 6 23.70 13.64 0.29
CA THR A 6 22.43 13.11 0.80
C THR A 6 22.17 11.80 0.07
N ILE A 7 22.41 10.68 0.74
CA ILE A 7 22.13 9.35 0.18
C ILE A 7 20.67 9.33 -0.28
N ARG A 8 20.46 9.22 -1.58
CA ARG A 8 19.14 9.10 -2.20
C ARG A 8 18.86 7.64 -2.56
N TYR A 9 17.70 7.15 -2.15
CA TYR A 9 17.28 5.77 -2.39
C TYR A 9 16.46 5.69 -3.68
N HIS A 10 17.12 5.82 -4.83
CA HIS A 10 16.47 5.89 -6.15
C HIS A 10 15.51 4.72 -6.42
N GLY A 11 15.88 3.49 -6.03
CA GLY A 11 14.99 2.32 -6.18
C GLY A 11 13.68 2.44 -5.41
N LEU A 12 13.72 3.00 -4.19
CA LEU A 12 12.52 3.24 -3.38
C LEU A 12 11.67 4.39 -3.93
N ASP A 13 12.30 5.45 -4.45
CA ASP A 13 11.58 6.54 -5.12
C ASP A 13 10.82 6.02 -6.36
N VAL A 14 11.48 5.19 -7.19
CA VAL A 14 10.84 4.55 -8.35
C VAL A 14 9.71 3.63 -7.95
N LEU A 15 9.91 2.80 -6.93
CA LEU A 15 8.87 1.89 -6.46
C LEU A 15 7.64 2.65 -5.94
N ARG A 16 7.85 3.77 -5.23
CA ARG A 16 6.76 4.65 -4.79
C ARG A 16 6.01 5.22 -5.99
N ALA A 17 6.72 5.76 -6.98
CA ALA A 17 6.13 6.30 -8.19
C ALA A 17 5.36 5.23 -8.98
N SER A 18 5.95 4.04 -9.13
CA SER A 18 5.28 2.90 -9.78
C SER A 18 4.01 2.48 -9.06
N ALA A 19 4.03 2.40 -7.73
CA ALA A 19 2.84 2.10 -6.94
C ALA A 19 1.72 3.13 -7.13
N MET A 20 2.06 4.41 -7.32
CA MET A 20 1.09 5.47 -7.62
C MET A 20 0.56 5.35 -9.05
N LEU A 21 1.43 5.23 -10.05
CA LEU A 21 1.04 5.14 -11.46
C LEU A 21 0.26 3.85 -11.78
N LEU A 22 0.58 2.73 -11.14
CA LEU A 22 -0.22 1.50 -11.23
C LEU A 22 -1.65 1.70 -10.69
N GLY A 23 -1.90 2.75 -9.90
CA GLY A 23 -3.25 3.15 -9.51
C GLY A 23 -4.13 3.53 -10.68
N LEU A 24 -3.58 4.23 -11.66
CA LEU A 24 -4.30 4.59 -12.88
C LEU A 24 -4.66 3.35 -13.68
N VAL A 25 -3.67 2.44 -13.85
CA VAL A 25 -3.88 1.19 -14.58
C VAL A 25 -4.93 0.32 -13.88
N PHE A 26 -4.95 0.33 -12.56
CA PHE A 26 -5.92 -0.38 -11.75
C PHE A 26 -7.33 0.23 -11.84
N HIS A 27 -7.45 1.55 -11.81
CA HIS A 27 -8.74 2.24 -11.82
C HIS A 27 -9.35 2.33 -13.23
N ALA A 28 -8.55 2.32 -14.29
CA ALA A 28 -9.05 2.42 -15.65
C ALA A 28 -10.11 1.36 -16.02
N PRO A 29 -9.91 0.04 -15.78
CA PRO A 29 -10.94 -0.95 -16.06
C PRO A 29 -12.14 -0.89 -15.09
N ILE A 30 -11.97 -0.38 -13.87
CA ILE A 30 -13.05 -0.27 -12.89
C ILE A 30 -14.20 0.58 -13.43
N LEU A 31 -13.91 1.64 -14.16
CA LEU A 31 -14.91 2.52 -14.77
C LEU A 31 -15.85 1.76 -15.74
N TYR A 32 -15.38 0.67 -16.34
CA TYR A 32 -16.15 -0.13 -17.30
C TYR A 32 -16.86 -1.33 -16.68
N TYR A 33 -16.44 -1.79 -15.49
CA TYR A 33 -16.87 -3.07 -14.94
C TYR A 33 -17.63 -2.98 -13.61
N ILE A 34 -17.73 -1.79 -13.00
CA ILE A 34 -18.54 -1.58 -11.80
C ILE A 34 -19.87 -0.93 -12.19
N PRO A 35 -21.02 -1.65 -12.05
CA PRO A 35 -22.34 -1.16 -12.46
C PRO A 35 -22.72 0.18 -11.83
N GLU A 36 -22.37 0.38 -10.57
CA GLU A 36 -22.68 1.61 -9.83
C GLU A 36 -21.94 2.83 -10.40
N ILE A 37 -20.74 2.63 -10.93
CA ILE A 37 -19.96 3.68 -11.58
C ILE A 37 -20.44 3.88 -13.01
N ALA A 38 -20.80 2.80 -13.72
CA ALA A 38 -21.34 2.87 -15.08
C ALA A 38 -22.62 3.72 -15.17
N ASP A 39 -23.48 3.66 -14.15
CA ASP A 39 -24.69 4.47 -14.09
C ASP A 39 -24.39 6.00 -14.10
N GLY A 40 -23.23 6.43 -13.61
CA GLY A 40 -22.75 7.80 -13.73
C GLY A 40 -22.33 8.22 -15.15
N PHE A 41 -22.11 7.24 -16.05
CA PHE A 41 -21.67 7.46 -17.44
C PHE A 41 -22.73 7.10 -18.48
N LYS A 42 -24.02 7.07 -18.09
CA LYS A 42 -25.16 6.78 -19.00
C LYS A 42 -25.18 7.69 -20.23
N ASP A 43 -24.81 8.95 -20.05
CA ASP A 43 -24.74 9.92 -21.13
C ASP A 43 -23.67 9.60 -22.19
N LEU A 44 -22.71 8.74 -21.85
CA LEU A 44 -21.69 8.22 -22.76
C LEU A 44 -22.08 6.86 -23.38
N GLY A 45 -23.33 6.40 -23.17
CA GLY A 45 -23.83 5.13 -23.70
C GLY A 45 -23.39 3.91 -22.91
N ILE A 46 -22.79 4.09 -21.74
CA ILE A 46 -22.40 3.01 -20.83
C ILE A 46 -23.55 2.79 -19.85
N SER A 47 -24.16 1.62 -19.88
CA SER A 47 -25.23 1.26 -18.95
C SER A 47 -24.98 -0.13 -18.38
N LYS A 48 -25.58 -0.42 -17.22
CA LYS A 48 -25.50 -1.72 -16.55
C LYS A 48 -25.85 -2.89 -17.46
N ASP A 49 -26.81 -2.70 -18.37
CA ASP A 49 -27.31 -3.73 -19.29
C ASP A 49 -26.40 -3.94 -20.51
N THR A 50 -25.50 -3.01 -20.78
CA THR A 50 -24.57 -3.05 -21.93
C THR A 50 -23.12 -3.31 -21.51
N MET A 51 -22.85 -3.51 -20.21
CA MET A 51 -21.50 -3.79 -19.74
C MET A 51 -21.02 -5.17 -20.19
N PRO A 52 -19.83 -5.24 -20.80
CA PRO A 52 -19.23 -6.52 -21.12
C PRO A 52 -18.83 -7.27 -19.84
N GLU A 53 -18.81 -8.58 -19.89
CA GLU A 53 -18.17 -9.38 -18.82
C GLU A 53 -16.69 -9.05 -18.78
N MET A 54 -16.14 -8.96 -17.55
CA MET A 54 -14.73 -8.70 -17.37
C MET A 54 -13.88 -9.86 -17.89
N GLU A 55 -13.01 -9.57 -18.85
CA GLU A 55 -12.09 -10.58 -19.35
C GLU A 55 -11.12 -11.04 -18.26
N LEU A 56 -10.82 -12.35 -18.23
CA LEU A 56 -9.98 -12.98 -17.22
C LEU A 56 -8.62 -12.25 -17.03
N TRP A 57 -7.97 -11.86 -18.11
CA TRP A 57 -6.66 -11.19 -18.03
C TRP A 57 -6.74 -9.81 -17.37
N VAL A 58 -7.86 -9.08 -17.57
CA VAL A 58 -8.10 -7.78 -16.90
C VAL A 58 -8.27 -7.99 -15.40
N SER A 59 -9.10 -8.98 -15.01
CA SER A 59 -9.30 -9.37 -13.60
C SER A 59 -7.98 -9.78 -12.94
N VAL A 60 -7.18 -10.61 -13.60
CA VAL A 60 -5.88 -11.08 -13.11
C VAL A 60 -4.91 -9.91 -12.90
N ILE A 61 -4.79 -9.00 -13.87
CA ILE A 61 -3.90 -7.84 -13.76
C ILE A 61 -4.39 -6.88 -12.68
N ALA A 62 -5.69 -6.57 -12.65
CA ALA A 62 -6.25 -5.68 -11.64
C ALA A 62 -6.02 -6.21 -10.22
N GLN A 63 -6.29 -7.50 -9.99
CA GLN A 63 -6.06 -8.12 -8.69
C GLN A 63 -4.58 -8.20 -8.33
N TRP A 64 -3.71 -8.52 -9.29
CA TRP A 64 -2.27 -8.50 -9.06
C TRP A 64 -1.80 -7.11 -8.61
N ILE A 65 -2.18 -6.03 -9.30
CA ILE A 65 -1.84 -4.66 -8.91
C ILE A 65 -2.42 -4.34 -7.52
N HIS A 66 -3.68 -4.67 -7.29
CA HIS A 66 -4.38 -4.36 -6.04
C HIS A 66 -3.74 -5.05 -4.84
N SER A 67 -3.28 -6.29 -4.99
CA SER A 67 -2.81 -7.13 -3.90
C SER A 67 -1.61 -6.55 -3.13
N TRP A 68 -0.68 -5.86 -3.78
CA TRP A 68 0.57 -5.41 -3.16
C TRP A 68 0.82 -3.89 -3.22
N ARG A 69 0.15 -3.19 -4.14
CA ARG A 69 0.40 -1.77 -4.43
C ARG A 69 0.28 -0.88 -3.19
N MET A 70 -0.86 -0.95 -2.50
CA MET A 70 -1.10 -0.09 -1.33
C MET A 70 -0.25 -0.47 -0.13
N PRO A 71 -0.10 -1.75 0.25
CA PRO A 71 0.84 -2.17 1.29
C PRO A 71 2.26 -1.68 1.06
N VAL A 72 2.80 -1.82 -0.15
CA VAL A 72 4.14 -1.33 -0.49
C VAL A 72 4.22 0.19 -0.41
N PHE A 73 3.17 0.91 -0.81
CA PHE A 73 3.12 2.37 -0.67
C PHE A 73 3.23 2.81 0.79
N PHE A 74 2.48 2.18 1.71
CA PHE A 74 2.57 2.47 3.14
C PHE A 74 3.94 2.07 3.72
N LEU A 75 4.51 0.95 3.30
CA LEU A 75 5.86 0.55 3.69
C LEU A 75 6.90 1.61 3.30
N ILE A 76 6.89 2.07 2.05
CA ILE A 76 7.81 3.11 1.57
C ILE A 76 7.57 4.44 2.28
N SER A 77 6.31 4.77 2.56
CA SER A 77 5.95 5.97 3.32
C SER A 77 6.52 5.92 4.74
N GLY A 78 6.50 4.76 5.39
CA GLY A 78 7.14 4.54 6.68
C GLY A 78 8.65 4.70 6.64
N PHE A 79 9.30 4.14 5.63
CA PHE A 79 10.74 4.29 5.41
C PHE A 79 11.14 5.76 5.27
N PHE A 80 10.48 6.51 4.39
CA PHE A 80 10.78 7.93 4.19
C PHE A 80 10.36 8.80 5.38
N SER A 81 9.35 8.41 6.14
CA SER A 81 8.98 9.11 7.38
C SER A 81 10.07 8.98 8.42
N ALA A 82 10.61 7.79 8.63
CA ALA A 82 11.74 7.58 9.53
C ALA A 82 13.01 8.32 9.06
N LEU A 83 13.28 8.31 7.75
CA LEU A 83 14.40 9.02 7.13
C LEU A 83 14.30 10.54 7.35
N VAL A 84 13.13 11.15 7.08
CA VAL A 84 12.93 12.60 7.23
C VAL A 84 13.00 13.00 8.70
N LEU A 85 12.36 12.22 9.59
CA LEU A 85 12.41 12.47 11.02
C LEU A 85 13.85 12.40 11.56
N HIS A 86 14.62 11.42 11.11
CA HIS A 86 16.04 11.27 11.51
C HIS A 86 16.93 12.42 11.03
N ARG A 87 16.72 12.88 9.79
CA ARG A 87 17.55 13.93 9.17
C ARG A 87 17.21 15.35 9.65
N ASN A 88 15.93 15.65 9.77
CA ASN A 88 15.44 17.02 9.90
C ASN A 88 14.79 17.31 11.26
N GLY A 89 14.59 16.29 12.10
CA GLY A 89 13.95 16.42 13.40
C GLY A 89 12.43 16.53 13.35
N LEU A 90 11.81 16.53 14.54
CA LEU A 90 10.37 16.38 14.70
C LEU A 90 9.58 17.58 14.16
N VAL A 91 9.99 18.80 14.43
CA VAL A 91 9.24 20.01 14.03
C VAL A 91 9.16 20.13 12.50
N TYR A 92 10.28 19.91 11.82
CA TYR A 92 10.33 19.90 10.36
C TYR A 92 9.46 18.77 9.82
N PHE A 93 9.58 17.56 10.37
CA PHE A 93 8.80 16.41 9.97
C PHE A 93 7.28 16.66 10.04
N LEU A 94 6.80 17.18 11.15
CA LEU A 94 5.36 17.49 11.34
C LEU A 94 4.88 18.54 10.33
N LYS A 95 5.65 19.61 10.12
CA LYS A 95 5.32 20.65 9.14
C LYS A 95 5.28 20.08 7.71
N ASP A 96 6.29 19.28 7.33
CA ASP A 96 6.39 18.66 6.01
C ASP A 96 5.19 17.70 5.75
N ARG A 97 4.84 16.87 6.75
CA ARG A 97 3.70 15.96 6.64
C ARG A 97 2.37 16.68 6.59
N PHE A 98 2.19 17.71 7.41
CA PHE A 98 0.97 18.53 7.36
C PHE A 98 0.78 19.17 5.99
N VAL A 99 1.81 19.78 5.43
CA VAL A 99 1.70 20.44 4.12
C VAL A 99 1.47 19.42 2.99
N ARG A 100 2.24 18.34 2.96
CA ARG A 100 2.19 17.38 1.85
C ARG A 100 1.03 16.39 1.91
N ILE A 101 0.55 16.06 3.09
CA ILE A 101 -0.50 15.08 3.28
C ILE A 101 -1.78 15.77 3.76
N GLY A 102 -1.72 16.50 4.88
CA GLY A 102 -2.89 17.09 5.52
C GLY A 102 -3.55 18.14 4.64
N LEU A 103 -2.78 19.12 4.17
CA LEU A 103 -3.32 20.19 3.31
C LEU A 103 -3.79 19.63 1.96
N THR A 104 -3.06 18.70 1.36
CA THR A 104 -3.47 18.02 0.13
C THR A 104 -4.79 17.26 0.33
N LEU A 105 -4.93 16.50 1.42
CA LEU A 105 -6.16 15.81 1.74
C LEU A 105 -7.34 16.77 1.86
N ILE A 106 -7.19 17.84 2.65
CA ILE A 106 -8.26 18.82 2.88
C ILE A 106 -8.69 19.48 1.57
N ILE A 107 -7.74 19.94 0.77
CA ILE A 107 -8.06 20.64 -0.47
C ILE A 107 -8.69 19.70 -1.50
N PHE A 108 -8.04 18.58 -1.82
CA PHE A 108 -8.46 17.73 -2.92
C PHE A 108 -9.67 16.86 -2.58
N ALA A 109 -9.75 16.29 -1.37
CA ALA A 109 -10.92 15.51 -0.98
C ALA A 109 -12.17 16.42 -0.88
N SER A 110 -12.04 17.62 -0.31
CA SER A 110 -13.16 18.57 -0.25
C SER A 110 -13.56 19.08 -1.65
N LEU A 111 -12.60 19.33 -2.52
CA LEU A 111 -12.88 19.74 -3.91
C LEU A 111 -13.68 18.67 -4.64
N MET A 112 -13.24 17.40 -4.58
CA MET A 112 -13.95 16.30 -5.23
C MET A 112 -15.34 16.06 -4.61
N ASP A 113 -15.47 16.11 -3.29
CA ASP A 113 -16.77 15.96 -2.62
C ASP A 113 -17.77 17.07 -3.02
N ILE A 114 -17.28 18.29 -3.26
CA ILE A 114 -18.10 19.39 -3.78
C ILE A 114 -18.47 19.17 -5.26
N LEU A 115 -17.53 18.71 -6.08
CA LEU A 115 -17.77 18.45 -7.50
C LEU A 115 -18.77 17.28 -7.70
N ASP A 116 -18.83 16.33 -6.77
CA ASP A 116 -19.86 15.26 -6.74
C ASP A 116 -21.29 15.82 -6.50
N GLY A 117 -21.44 17.11 -6.23
CA GLY A 117 -22.73 17.80 -6.10
C GLY A 117 -23.49 17.55 -4.79
N ASN A 118 -23.00 16.73 -3.90
CA ASN A 118 -23.60 16.43 -2.59
C ASN A 118 -22.50 16.22 -1.54
N PRO A 119 -21.97 17.30 -0.94
CA PRO A 119 -20.85 17.24 -0.01
C PRO A 119 -21.25 16.49 1.28
N THR A 120 -20.76 15.28 1.42
CA THR A 120 -21.03 14.38 2.56
C THR A 120 -19.77 14.00 3.34
N GLY A 121 -18.62 14.59 3.01
CA GLY A 121 -17.33 14.26 3.60
C GLY A 121 -16.73 12.96 3.04
N LYS A 122 -17.01 12.65 1.78
CA LYS A 122 -16.44 11.49 1.09
C LYS A 122 -14.95 11.64 0.90
N LEU A 123 -14.23 10.53 1.11
CA LEU A 123 -12.79 10.47 0.91
C LEU A 123 -12.42 10.04 -0.52
N ASN A 124 -13.33 9.41 -1.24
CA ASN A 124 -13.08 8.86 -2.58
C ASN A 124 -11.76 8.09 -2.61
N HIS A 125 -10.91 8.34 -3.61
CA HIS A 125 -9.59 7.72 -3.71
C HIS A 125 -8.53 8.30 -2.76
N PHE A 126 -8.84 9.36 -1.97
CA PHE A 126 -7.91 10.00 -1.03
C PHE A 126 -7.89 9.33 0.36
N TRP A 127 -8.64 8.25 0.59
CA TRP A 127 -8.65 7.50 1.85
C TRP A 127 -7.24 7.13 2.35
N PHE A 128 -6.31 6.89 1.43
CA PHE A 128 -4.93 6.55 1.79
C PHE A 128 -4.18 7.73 2.42
N LEU A 129 -4.42 8.98 2.00
CA LEU A 129 -3.86 10.18 2.64
C LEU A 129 -4.42 10.34 4.06
N TYR A 130 -5.71 10.07 4.24
CA TYR A 130 -6.36 10.10 5.54
C TYR A 130 -5.73 9.09 6.51
N TYR A 131 -5.58 7.83 6.08
CA TYR A 131 -4.90 6.82 6.88
C TYR A 131 -3.43 7.18 7.11
N LEU A 132 -2.75 7.67 6.10
CA LEU A 132 -1.35 8.07 6.23
C LEU A 132 -1.16 9.18 7.26
N LEU A 133 -2.10 10.13 7.36
CA LEU A 133 -2.08 11.19 8.36
C LEU A 133 -2.23 10.62 9.78
N ILE A 134 -3.22 9.74 10.00
CA ILE A 134 -3.44 9.07 11.29
C ILE A 134 -2.22 8.23 11.68
N ILE A 135 -1.71 7.42 10.75
CA ILE A 135 -0.57 6.54 10.99
C ILE A 135 0.70 7.37 11.28
N THR A 136 0.87 8.50 10.60
CA THR A 136 1.98 9.42 10.88
C THR A 136 1.91 9.98 12.31
N ALA A 137 0.72 10.33 12.78
CA ALA A 137 0.53 10.75 14.18
C ALA A 137 0.85 9.62 15.16
N LEU A 138 0.36 8.40 14.90
CA LEU A 138 0.71 7.21 15.70
C LEU A 138 2.23 6.93 15.69
N PHE A 139 2.89 7.09 14.56
CA PHE A 139 4.34 6.95 14.44
C PHE A 139 5.08 7.95 15.33
N VAL A 140 4.69 9.22 15.31
CA VAL A 140 5.28 10.26 16.17
C VAL A 140 5.09 9.92 17.64
N LEU A 141 3.89 9.52 18.05
CA LEU A 141 3.60 9.08 19.42
C LEU A 141 4.48 7.90 19.83
N THR A 142 4.62 6.90 18.96
CA THR A 142 5.45 5.71 19.23
C THR A 142 6.92 6.08 19.38
N VAL A 143 7.45 6.94 18.50
CA VAL A 143 8.86 7.38 18.59
C VAL A 143 9.11 8.23 19.82
N SER A 144 8.15 9.06 20.24
CA SER A 144 8.28 9.94 21.39
C SER A 144 8.12 9.21 22.73
N PHE A 145 7.21 8.25 22.82
CA PHE A 145 6.81 7.62 24.09
C PHE A 145 6.96 6.10 24.12
N GLY A 146 6.98 5.44 22.95
CA GLY A 146 6.86 3.98 22.85
C GLY A 146 8.17 3.19 22.89
N ARG A 147 9.34 3.83 22.91
CA ARG A 147 10.65 3.16 22.77
C ARG A 147 10.93 2.11 23.86
N ASN A 148 10.32 2.26 25.02
CA ASN A 148 10.50 1.35 26.15
C ASN A 148 9.42 0.26 26.20
N SER A 149 8.52 0.17 25.22
CA SER A 149 7.46 -0.83 25.21
C SER A 149 7.97 -2.21 24.77
N ALA A 150 7.36 -3.27 25.33
CA ALA A 150 7.66 -4.65 24.92
C ALA A 150 7.39 -4.86 23.41
N ALA A 151 6.34 -4.22 22.87
CA ALA A 151 6.01 -4.28 21.45
C ALA A 151 7.12 -3.69 20.57
N TYR A 152 7.73 -2.58 20.98
CA TYR A 152 8.87 -1.99 20.28
C TYR A 152 10.07 -2.95 20.26
N HIS A 153 10.42 -3.56 21.39
CA HIS A 153 11.52 -4.51 21.48
C HIS A 153 11.25 -5.78 20.67
N LEU A 154 10.02 -6.29 20.67
CA LEU A 154 9.63 -7.43 19.84
C LEU A 154 9.77 -7.09 18.34
N ALA A 155 9.25 -5.96 17.90
CA ALA A 155 9.38 -5.50 16.51
C ALA A 155 10.86 -5.35 16.10
N GLN A 156 11.70 -4.79 16.97
CA GLN A 156 13.15 -4.71 16.72
C GLN A 156 13.82 -6.09 16.62
N GLY A 157 13.40 -7.05 17.41
CA GLY A 157 13.86 -8.44 17.34
C GLY A 157 13.50 -9.11 16.01
N LEU A 158 12.24 -8.95 15.58
CA LEU A 158 11.77 -9.47 14.29
C LEU A 158 12.55 -8.85 13.10
N LEU A 159 12.72 -7.54 13.11
CA LEU A 159 13.50 -6.84 12.08
C LEU A 159 14.99 -7.24 12.10
N ALA A 160 15.54 -7.54 13.29
CA ALA A 160 16.90 -8.06 13.41
C ALA A 160 17.03 -9.45 12.76
N SER A 161 16.01 -10.30 12.89
CA SER A 161 16.01 -11.62 12.27
C SER A 161 16.06 -11.56 10.75
N MET A 162 15.43 -10.54 10.14
CA MET A 162 15.40 -10.35 8.68
C MET A 162 16.78 -10.04 8.06
N GLN A 163 17.78 -9.73 8.86
CA GLN A 163 19.17 -9.61 8.39
C GLN A 163 19.77 -10.96 7.96
N ARG A 164 18.99 -12.04 8.10
CA ARG A 164 19.27 -13.37 7.52
C ARG A 164 18.07 -13.79 6.69
N ARG A 165 18.28 -14.57 5.61
CA ARG A 165 17.16 -15.06 4.77
C ARG A 165 16.15 -15.88 5.57
N SER A 166 16.60 -16.67 6.53
CA SER A 166 15.71 -17.43 7.41
C SER A 166 14.77 -16.55 8.25
N GLY A 167 15.15 -15.31 8.52
CA GLY A 167 14.31 -14.33 9.22
C GLY A 167 13.13 -13.79 8.41
N LEU A 168 13.10 -14.01 7.10
CA LEU A 168 11.94 -13.68 6.26
C LEU A 168 10.74 -14.55 6.65
N ILE A 169 10.95 -15.78 7.11
CA ILE A 169 9.87 -16.72 7.49
C ILE A 169 9.09 -16.21 8.72
N PRO A 170 9.72 -15.93 9.89
CA PRO A 170 8.96 -15.40 11.02
C PRO A 170 8.33 -14.04 10.74
N PHE A 171 8.96 -13.22 9.92
CA PHE A 171 8.36 -11.95 9.52
C PHE A 171 7.13 -12.16 8.62
N ALA A 172 7.19 -13.09 7.65
CA ALA A 172 6.04 -13.49 6.85
C ALA A 172 4.89 -14.00 7.74
N ALA A 173 5.18 -14.85 8.72
CA ALA A 173 4.18 -15.37 9.65
C ALA A 173 3.47 -14.24 10.43
N VAL A 174 4.22 -13.24 10.90
CA VAL A 174 3.64 -12.07 11.58
C VAL A 174 2.77 -11.25 10.64
N MET A 175 3.21 -11.01 9.40
CA MET A 175 2.44 -10.23 8.41
C MET A 175 1.15 -10.96 7.98
N ILE A 176 1.22 -12.29 7.83
CA ILE A 176 0.05 -13.14 7.51
C ILE A 176 -0.94 -13.11 8.67
N LEU A 177 -0.47 -13.32 9.89
CA LEU A 177 -1.31 -13.28 11.08
C LEU A 177 -1.97 -11.91 11.27
N ALA A 178 -1.21 -10.83 11.10
CA ALA A 178 -1.74 -9.47 11.16
C ALA A 178 -2.86 -9.27 10.12
N ARG A 179 -2.68 -9.75 8.88
CA ARG A 179 -3.71 -9.65 7.84
C ARG A 179 -4.97 -10.43 8.22
N ILE A 180 -4.83 -11.68 8.67
CA ILE A 180 -5.96 -12.52 9.09
C ILE A 180 -6.76 -11.81 10.21
N ILE A 181 -6.09 -11.30 11.24
CA ILE A 181 -6.74 -10.57 12.33
C ILE A 181 -7.48 -9.33 11.79
N CYS A 182 -6.87 -8.55 10.91
CA CYS A 182 -7.47 -7.35 10.34
C CYS A 182 -8.69 -7.67 9.47
N ASP A 183 -8.65 -8.73 8.67
CA ASP A 183 -9.78 -9.18 7.87
C ASP A 183 -10.96 -9.59 8.76
N PHE A 184 -10.71 -10.32 9.86
CA PHE A 184 -11.78 -10.67 10.81
C PHE A 184 -12.35 -9.44 11.55
N ILE A 185 -11.54 -8.45 11.88
CA ILE A 185 -12.02 -7.19 12.50
C ILE A 185 -12.96 -6.45 11.55
N ASP A 186 -12.67 -6.44 10.25
CA ASP A 186 -13.48 -5.74 9.24
C ASP A 186 -14.60 -6.62 8.63
N GLY A 187 -14.78 -7.85 9.13
CA GLY A 187 -15.85 -8.77 8.72
C GLY A 187 -15.57 -9.51 7.43
N GLY A 188 -14.34 -10.01 7.24
CA GLY A 188 -13.94 -10.95 6.18
C GLY A 188 -12.87 -10.44 5.21
N THR A 189 -12.75 -9.14 5.03
CA THR A 189 -11.69 -8.52 4.21
C THR A 189 -11.35 -7.14 4.75
N VAL A 190 -10.10 -6.73 4.58
CA VAL A 190 -9.64 -5.37 4.93
C VAL A 190 -10.47 -4.33 4.16
N LYS A 191 -11.15 -3.46 4.89
CA LYS A 191 -11.96 -2.37 4.34
C LYS A 191 -11.21 -1.05 4.39
N ILE A 192 -11.64 -0.12 3.53
CA ILE A 192 -11.14 1.26 3.49
C ILE A 192 -12.24 2.22 3.95
N PRO A 193 -11.90 3.38 4.53
CA PRO A 193 -12.87 4.37 4.92
C PRO A 193 -13.50 5.04 3.69
N THR A 194 -14.80 5.26 3.74
CA THR A 194 -15.54 5.97 2.69
C THR A 194 -15.68 7.46 3.01
N THR A 195 -15.74 7.80 4.29
CA THR A 195 -15.84 9.18 4.78
C THR A 195 -14.87 9.42 5.93
N TYR A 196 -14.69 10.69 6.35
CA TYR A 196 -13.83 11.06 7.48
C TYR A 196 -14.24 10.42 8.82
N PHE A 197 -15.51 10.05 8.97
CA PHE A 197 -16.05 9.47 10.21
C PHE A 197 -16.19 7.95 10.16
N ASP A 198 -15.94 7.32 9.01
CA ASP A 198 -16.07 5.89 8.81
C ASP A 198 -14.69 5.19 8.87
N ILE A 199 -14.08 5.19 10.07
CA ILE A 199 -12.78 4.51 10.27
C ILE A 199 -12.99 3.00 10.28
N LYS A 200 -12.39 2.31 9.33
CA LYS A 200 -12.31 0.84 9.31
C LYS A 200 -11.06 0.41 10.08
N LEU A 201 -11.27 -0.18 11.24
CA LEU A 201 -10.18 -0.46 12.19
C LEU A 201 -9.21 -1.51 11.65
N GLY A 202 -9.72 -2.57 11.04
CA GLY A 202 -8.87 -3.60 10.42
C GLY A 202 -7.99 -3.02 9.31
N GLY A 203 -8.57 -2.19 8.42
CA GLY A 203 -7.81 -1.49 7.39
C GLY A 203 -6.74 -0.56 7.96
N LEU A 204 -7.09 0.25 8.97
CA LEU A 204 -6.12 1.14 9.62
C LEU A 204 -4.97 0.35 10.26
N MET A 205 -5.27 -0.73 10.99
CA MET A 205 -4.26 -1.59 11.62
C MET A 205 -3.36 -2.25 10.56
N TYR A 206 -3.95 -2.77 9.49
CA TYR A 206 -3.20 -3.44 8.42
C TYR A 206 -2.17 -2.50 7.77
N TYR A 207 -2.57 -1.31 7.37
CA TYR A 207 -1.65 -0.34 6.77
C TYR A 207 -0.66 0.25 7.79
N THR A 208 -1.04 0.31 9.06
CA THR A 208 -0.13 0.68 10.15
C THR A 208 1.03 -0.33 10.27
N VAL A 209 0.75 -1.63 10.22
CA VAL A 209 1.79 -2.67 10.28
C VAL A 209 2.77 -2.52 9.11
N TRP A 210 2.29 -2.29 7.88
CA TRP A 210 3.16 -2.05 6.72
C TRP A 210 3.99 -0.78 6.85
N PHE A 211 3.42 0.29 7.34
CA PHE A 211 4.15 1.54 7.57
C PHE A 211 5.27 1.36 8.60
N PHE A 212 4.98 0.72 9.74
CA PHE A 212 6.00 0.46 10.76
C PHE A 212 7.07 -0.54 10.30
N ALA A 213 6.72 -1.52 9.46
CA ALA A 213 7.70 -2.37 8.79
C ALA A 213 8.67 -1.55 7.94
N GLY A 214 8.17 -0.56 7.21
CA GLY A 214 8.99 0.39 6.45
C GLY A 214 9.90 1.28 7.31
N ALA A 215 9.38 1.81 8.41
CA ALA A 215 10.18 2.58 9.37
C ALA A 215 11.29 1.70 9.99
N GLY A 216 10.99 0.44 10.25
CA GLY A 216 11.97 -0.55 10.71
C GLY A 216 13.02 -0.91 9.65
N LEU A 217 12.62 -0.96 8.38
CA LEU A 217 13.53 -1.17 7.26
C LEU A 217 14.57 -0.05 7.16
N PHE A 218 14.17 1.20 7.40
CA PHE A 218 15.12 2.33 7.49
C PHE A 218 16.14 2.11 8.61
N ALA A 219 15.71 1.66 9.78
CA ALA A 219 16.61 1.39 10.90
C ALA A 219 17.59 0.22 10.62
N ARG A 220 17.28 -0.65 9.67
CA ARG A 220 18.04 -1.87 9.32
C ARG A 220 18.20 -2.03 7.81
N ILE A 221 18.84 -1.05 7.20
CA ILE A 221 18.97 -0.94 5.74
C ILE A 221 19.65 -2.16 5.08
N ALA A 222 20.48 -2.88 5.82
CA ALA A 222 21.11 -4.13 5.38
C ALA A 222 20.10 -5.20 4.91
N ILE A 223 18.82 -5.08 5.31
CA ILE A 223 17.74 -5.95 4.80
C ILE A 223 17.58 -5.78 3.30
N LEU A 224 17.71 -4.56 2.75
CA LEU A 224 17.66 -4.31 1.31
C LEU A 224 18.74 -5.08 0.56
N GLU A 225 19.94 -5.19 1.11
CA GLU A 225 21.04 -5.95 0.51
C GLU A 225 20.72 -7.45 0.39
N ILE A 226 20.01 -7.99 1.39
CA ILE A 226 19.54 -9.38 1.37
C ILE A 226 18.46 -9.57 0.30
N LEU A 227 17.51 -8.63 0.21
CA LEU A 227 16.45 -8.69 -0.78
C LEU A 227 16.97 -8.58 -2.22
N CYS A 228 18.07 -7.85 -2.44
CA CYS A 228 18.71 -7.71 -3.75
C CYS A 228 19.49 -8.93 -4.23
N GLN A 229 19.76 -9.90 -3.35
CA GLN A 229 20.53 -11.09 -3.73
C GLN A 229 19.76 -11.92 -4.77
N PRO A 230 20.41 -12.39 -5.86
CA PRO A 230 19.73 -13.14 -6.93
C PRO A 230 18.91 -14.34 -6.42
N ARG A 231 19.48 -15.09 -5.48
CA ARG A 231 18.77 -16.24 -4.86
C ARG A 231 17.52 -15.83 -4.10
N THR A 232 17.55 -14.70 -3.39
CA THR A 232 16.39 -14.18 -2.67
C THR A 232 15.32 -13.69 -3.65
N LEU A 233 15.70 -12.97 -4.70
CA LEU A 233 14.79 -12.50 -5.74
C LEU A 233 14.12 -13.66 -6.47
N ILE A 234 14.89 -14.69 -6.88
CA ILE A 234 14.32 -15.88 -7.53
C ILE A 234 13.34 -16.57 -6.58
N MET A 235 13.72 -16.78 -5.33
CA MET A 235 12.84 -17.40 -4.33
C MET A 235 11.53 -16.61 -4.13
N LEU A 236 11.63 -15.30 -3.92
CA LEU A 236 10.46 -14.44 -3.71
C LEU A 236 9.57 -14.38 -4.96
N GLY A 237 10.16 -14.19 -6.14
CA GLY A 237 9.43 -14.12 -7.39
C GLY A 237 8.73 -15.44 -7.74
N THR A 238 9.43 -16.57 -7.63
CA THR A 238 8.84 -17.90 -7.87
C THR A 238 7.72 -18.20 -6.87
N ALA A 239 7.93 -17.95 -5.57
CA ALA A 239 6.90 -18.14 -4.57
C ALA A 239 5.69 -17.22 -4.81
N ALA A 240 5.91 -15.95 -5.18
CA ALA A 240 4.85 -14.99 -5.50
C ALA A 240 4.01 -15.45 -6.70
N MET A 241 4.65 -15.92 -7.76
CA MET A 241 3.97 -16.47 -8.95
C MET A 241 3.19 -17.73 -8.62
N PHE A 242 3.68 -18.57 -7.72
CA PHE A 242 2.99 -19.79 -7.31
C PHE A 242 1.79 -19.53 -6.40
N VAL A 243 1.89 -18.56 -5.48
CA VAL A 243 0.84 -18.25 -4.50
C VAL A 243 -0.29 -17.41 -5.10
N PHE A 244 0.02 -16.53 -6.05
CA PHE A 244 -0.96 -15.60 -6.61
C PHE A 244 -2.19 -16.26 -7.25
N PRO A 245 -2.11 -17.37 -8.02
CA PRO A 245 -3.29 -18.03 -8.56
C PRO A 245 -4.28 -18.51 -7.49
N PHE A 246 -3.79 -18.97 -6.35
CA PHE A 246 -4.64 -19.34 -5.21
C PHE A 246 -5.34 -18.10 -4.62
N HIS A 247 -4.62 -17.00 -4.45
CA HIS A 247 -5.23 -15.74 -4.04
C HIS A 247 -6.33 -15.31 -5.03
N HIS A 248 -6.09 -15.42 -6.33
CA HIS A 248 -7.07 -15.08 -7.35
C HIS A 248 -8.30 -16.00 -7.29
N ALA A 249 -8.10 -17.30 -7.11
CA ALA A 249 -9.18 -18.27 -7.01
C ALA A 249 -10.05 -18.08 -5.76
N TYR A 250 -9.43 -17.86 -4.58
CA TYR A 250 -10.17 -17.62 -3.33
C TYR A 250 -10.86 -16.26 -3.27
N ALA A 251 -10.38 -15.27 -4.02
CA ALA A 251 -11.06 -13.99 -4.15
C ALA A 251 -12.18 -14.03 -5.20
N ASP A 252 -12.43 -15.18 -5.82
CA ASP A 252 -13.35 -15.37 -6.96
C ASP A 252 -13.16 -14.27 -8.03
N GLY A 253 -11.91 -14.05 -8.35
CA GLY A 253 -11.49 -12.88 -9.08
C GLY A 253 -11.55 -11.60 -8.25
N PHE A 254 -11.27 -10.47 -8.88
CA PHE A 254 -11.19 -9.17 -8.19
C PHE A 254 -12.50 -8.72 -7.53
N PHE A 255 -13.65 -9.15 -8.06
CA PHE A 255 -14.98 -8.72 -7.59
C PHE A 255 -15.77 -9.80 -6.85
N GLY A 256 -15.23 -11.00 -6.65
CA GLY A 256 -15.96 -12.10 -6.02
C GLY A 256 -16.47 -11.76 -4.63
N HIS A 257 -15.65 -11.11 -3.80
CA HIS A 257 -16.03 -10.68 -2.47
C HIS A 257 -17.12 -9.61 -2.41
N LEU A 258 -17.41 -8.93 -3.52
CA LEU A 258 -18.53 -7.97 -3.63
C LEU A 258 -19.85 -8.67 -3.96
N ARG A 259 -19.81 -9.94 -4.40
CA ARG A 259 -21.00 -10.70 -4.87
C ARG A 259 -21.61 -11.60 -3.81
N ASP A 260 -20.82 -12.12 -2.87
CA ASP A 260 -21.27 -13.02 -1.83
C ASP A 260 -20.86 -12.53 -0.44
N PRO A 261 -21.80 -11.94 0.34
CA PRO A 261 -21.55 -11.50 1.70
C PRO A 261 -21.49 -12.63 2.73
N ASP A 262 -21.96 -13.85 2.40
CA ASP A 262 -22.04 -14.99 3.33
C ASP A 262 -20.84 -15.95 3.18
N ILE A 263 -19.63 -15.40 3.09
CA ILE A 263 -18.39 -16.19 3.03
C ILE A 263 -18.15 -16.91 4.36
N GLY A 264 -18.02 -18.24 4.31
CA GLY A 264 -17.75 -19.06 5.50
C GLY A 264 -16.40 -18.74 6.17
N PHE A 265 -16.29 -19.06 7.47
CA PHE A 265 -15.07 -18.84 8.25
C PHE A 265 -13.81 -19.44 7.59
N GLY A 266 -13.92 -20.66 7.04
CA GLY A 266 -12.80 -21.34 6.38
C GLY A 266 -12.32 -20.62 5.12
N ASP A 267 -13.26 -20.12 4.31
CA ASP A 267 -12.96 -19.40 3.08
C ASP A 267 -12.34 -18.04 3.37
N THR A 268 -12.84 -17.35 4.40
CA THR A 268 -12.22 -16.12 4.90
C THR A 268 -10.78 -16.36 5.33
N LEU A 269 -10.52 -17.42 6.10
CA LEU A 269 -9.18 -17.74 6.60
C LEU A 269 -8.20 -18.04 5.44
N MET A 270 -8.63 -18.88 4.48
CA MET A 270 -7.80 -19.23 3.33
C MET A 270 -7.60 -18.02 2.40
N GLY A 271 -8.65 -17.26 2.14
CA GLY A 271 -8.57 -16.02 1.36
C GLY A 271 -7.60 -15.01 1.98
N SER A 272 -7.70 -14.77 3.30
CA SER A 272 -6.79 -13.89 4.05
C SER A 272 -5.34 -14.39 4.02
N PHE A 273 -5.13 -15.70 4.15
CA PHE A 273 -3.80 -16.31 4.09
C PHE A 273 -3.15 -16.07 2.71
N PHE A 274 -3.84 -16.42 1.62
CA PHE A 274 -3.30 -16.25 0.27
C PHE A 274 -3.15 -14.78 -0.11
N ALA A 275 -4.07 -13.92 0.30
CA ALA A 275 -3.95 -12.48 0.13
C ALA A 275 -2.70 -11.92 0.83
N ALA A 276 -2.49 -12.29 2.10
CA ALA A 276 -1.34 -11.86 2.88
C ALA A 276 -0.02 -12.37 2.30
N ALA A 277 0.03 -13.66 1.95
CA ALA A 277 1.22 -14.27 1.36
C ALA A 277 1.58 -13.61 0.01
N THR A 278 0.60 -13.41 -0.86
CA THR A 278 0.77 -12.71 -2.13
C THR A 278 1.29 -11.29 -1.91
N THR A 279 0.65 -10.53 -1.04
CA THR A 279 1.07 -9.16 -0.70
C THR A 279 2.51 -9.11 -0.21
N PHE A 280 2.84 -10.00 0.72
CA PHE A 280 4.18 -10.07 1.30
C PHE A 280 5.25 -10.38 0.26
N LEU A 281 5.04 -11.43 -0.52
CA LEU A 281 6.00 -11.90 -1.51
C LEU A 281 6.24 -10.87 -2.62
N TRP A 282 5.18 -10.31 -3.21
CA TRP A 282 5.30 -9.29 -4.25
C TRP A 282 5.89 -7.99 -3.71
N SER A 283 5.54 -7.57 -2.49
CA SER A 283 6.10 -6.35 -1.89
C SER A 283 7.61 -6.46 -1.68
N LEU A 284 8.10 -7.58 -1.13
CA LEU A 284 9.53 -7.78 -0.92
C LEU A 284 10.27 -8.02 -2.23
N PHE A 285 9.68 -8.71 -3.19
CA PHE A 285 10.24 -8.86 -4.54
C PHE A 285 10.39 -7.50 -5.22
N ALA A 286 9.35 -6.66 -5.20
CA ALA A 286 9.37 -5.32 -5.78
C ALA A 286 10.43 -4.42 -5.11
N LEU A 287 10.57 -4.47 -3.79
CA LEU A 287 11.63 -3.78 -3.06
C LEU A 287 13.02 -4.22 -3.51
N GLY A 288 13.25 -5.52 -3.55
CA GLY A 288 14.55 -6.08 -3.92
C GLY A 288 14.93 -5.79 -5.37
N ILE A 289 13.99 -5.97 -6.32
CA ILE A 289 14.25 -5.77 -7.74
C ILE A 289 14.49 -4.30 -8.08
N THR A 290 13.69 -3.38 -7.55
CA THR A 290 13.87 -1.95 -7.81
C THR A 290 15.16 -1.42 -7.17
N HIS A 291 15.48 -1.85 -5.95
CA HIS A 291 16.74 -1.45 -5.31
C HIS A 291 17.97 -1.99 -6.04
N LYS A 292 17.90 -3.21 -6.59
CA LYS A 292 18.98 -3.84 -7.35
C LYS A 292 19.26 -3.13 -8.67
N PHE A 293 18.22 -2.81 -9.44
CA PHE A 293 18.37 -2.31 -10.81
C PHE A 293 18.38 -0.78 -10.90
N VAL A 294 17.81 -0.08 -9.93
CA VAL A 294 17.75 1.40 -9.92
C VAL A 294 18.73 1.94 -8.89
N THR A 295 20.00 1.92 -9.22
CA THR A 295 21.10 2.38 -8.34
C THR A 295 21.42 3.86 -8.53
N ARG A 296 21.08 4.45 -9.69
CA ARG A 296 21.42 5.83 -10.06
C ARG A 296 20.17 6.58 -10.51
N GLY A 297 20.18 7.89 -10.27
CA GLY A 297 19.16 8.78 -10.81
C GLY A 297 19.35 8.95 -12.33
N HIS A 298 18.25 8.85 -13.08
CA HIS A 298 18.17 9.19 -14.49
C HIS A 298 17.10 10.25 -14.68
N ALA A 299 17.27 11.19 -15.63
CA ALA A 299 16.35 12.32 -15.83
C ALA A 299 14.89 11.85 -16.02
N ILE A 300 14.65 10.80 -16.81
CA ILE A 300 13.32 10.23 -17.03
C ILE A 300 12.73 9.68 -15.73
N ILE A 301 13.53 8.96 -14.93
CA ILE A 301 13.10 8.41 -13.65
C ILE A 301 12.72 9.54 -12.69
N THR A 302 13.55 10.57 -12.60
CA THR A 302 13.26 11.75 -11.76
C THR A 302 11.96 12.41 -12.18
N TRP A 303 11.77 12.63 -13.48
CA TRP A 303 10.55 13.19 -14.04
C TRP A 303 9.30 12.33 -13.73
N LEU A 304 9.37 11.01 -13.92
CA LEU A 304 8.28 10.08 -13.57
C LEU A 304 7.94 10.12 -12.08
N VAL A 305 8.97 10.18 -11.22
CA VAL A 305 8.77 10.27 -9.76
C VAL A 305 8.07 11.58 -9.38
N GLU A 306 8.47 12.71 -9.98
CA GLU A 306 7.87 14.01 -9.73
C GLU A 306 6.43 14.08 -10.26
N LEU A 307 6.16 13.49 -11.43
CA LEU A 307 4.86 13.46 -12.06
C LEU A 307 3.87 12.51 -11.37
N SER A 308 4.35 11.43 -10.75
CA SER A 308 3.50 10.37 -10.22
C SER A 308 2.46 10.87 -9.20
N TYR A 309 2.84 11.79 -8.33
CA TYR A 309 1.96 12.32 -7.30
C TYR A 309 0.87 13.26 -7.87
N PRO A 310 1.18 14.28 -8.66
CA PRO A 310 0.15 15.09 -9.32
C PRO A 310 -0.81 14.26 -10.18
N VAL A 311 -0.28 13.36 -11.00
CA VAL A 311 -1.11 12.47 -11.84
C VAL A 311 -2.06 11.63 -10.98
N TYR A 312 -1.58 11.09 -9.87
CA TYR A 312 -2.43 10.32 -8.96
C TYR A 312 -3.53 11.17 -8.30
N LEU A 313 -3.28 12.45 -8.02
CA LEU A 313 -4.30 13.34 -7.43
C LEU A 313 -5.45 13.65 -8.40
N PHE A 314 -5.18 13.69 -9.70
CA PHE A 314 -6.13 14.11 -10.73
C PHE A 314 -6.67 12.99 -11.62
N HIS A 315 -6.33 11.70 -11.37
CA HIS A 315 -6.67 10.62 -12.28
C HIS A 315 -8.12 10.12 -12.19
N LEU A 316 -8.84 10.48 -11.15
CA LEU A 316 -10.27 10.24 -11.00
C LEU A 316 -10.97 11.59 -10.89
N PRO A 317 -12.01 11.83 -11.67
CA PRO A 317 -12.85 13.01 -11.54
C PRO A 317 -13.67 12.95 -10.25
#